data_baa9f1fc94569972555a4fb6da000435
#
_entry.id   baa9f1fc94569972555a4fb6da000435
#
_cell.length_a   1.000
_cell.length_b   1.000
_cell.length_c   1.000
_cell.angle_alpha   90.00
_cell.angle_beta   90.00
_cell.angle_gamma   90.00
#
_symmetry.space_group_name_H-M   'P 1'
#
loop_
_entity.id
_entity.type
_entity.pdbx_description
1 polymer ?
#
loop_
_entity_poly.entity_id
_entity_poly.type
_entity_poly.pdbx_seq_one_letter_code
_entity_poly.pdbx_strand_id
1 'polypeptide(L)'
;MNQTVSPGPRTGSVRIPASKSQAHRLLICAALGAQPVALRCDGVSADIAATARCLSALGTDITDDGAGTLRIVPIAGEMPAHADLFCGESGSTLRFLLPVVGALGADVTFHMEGRLPKRPLSPLDAVLTAHGMTLRRDGALLHAGGQLHPGDYALPGDVSSQYISGLLMALPRLAGESTLTVTGGLESAGYIAMTEDALRLSGIRLQKRERTYTISGGQTARLPAQCHVEGDWSNAAFFLCMGALSPAGVTVTGLASDSSQGDRAVLDVLRRFGADVRETQDAVTVRRCALRGVTIDAAPIPDLIPVLSVVAALADGQTQVVNAARLRLKESDRLESTAAMLRALGAQVEVHDSGLTVTGRKVLTGGTVDPQHDHRIAMAAAAAASGCTAPVTVRDCACTDKSYPRFWTDLSALKTVPAAENTELE
;
A
#
# COMPACT_ATOMS: atom_id res chain seq x y z
N MET A 1 22.18 0.94 5.41
CA MET A 1 22.40 2.40 5.60
C MET A 1 21.52 2.87 6.75
N ASN A 2 21.96 3.86 7.54
CA ASN A 2 21.16 4.43 8.63
C ASN A 2 20.82 5.88 8.32
N GLN A 3 19.66 6.35 8.77
CA GLN A 3 19.24 7.74 8.65
C GLN A 3 18.88 8.30 10.02
N THR A 4 19.45 9.45 10.36
CA THR A 4 19.13 10.13 11.62
C THR A 4 18.24 11.35 11.33
N VAL A 5 17.13 11.45 12.06
CA VAL A 5 16.15 12.51 11.95
C VAL A 5 16.23 13.38 13.22
N SER A 6 16.44 14.69 13.05
CA SER A 6 16.47 15.64 14.17
C SER A 6 15.10 15.71 14.84
N PRO A 7 15.05 15.91 16.18
CA PRO A 7 13.80 16.03 16.91
C PRO A 7 13.08 17.34 16.61
N GLY A 8 11.79 17.38 16.88
CA GLY A 8 10.95 18.57 16.85
C GLY A 8 9.93 18.59 15.71
N PRO A 9 8.88 19.43 15.89
CA PRO A 9 7.77 19.53 14.95
C PRO A 9 8.23 19.95 13.55
N ARG A 10 7.53 19.49 12.53
CA ARG A 10 7.81 19.77 11.11
C ARG A 10 6.79 20.73 10.53
N THR A 11 7.21 21.57 9.58
CA THR A 11 6.32 22.42 8.80
C THR A 11 6.78 22.54 7.36
N GLY A 12 5.83 22.80 6.47
CA GLY A 12 6.10 22.95 5.03
C GLY A 12 5.09 22.21 4.21
N SER A 13 5.43 21.97 2.94
CA SER A 13 4.59 21.27 1.98
C SER A 13 5.37 20.16 1.31
N VAL A 14 4.71 19.01 1.09
CA VAL A 14 5.25 17.86 0.37
C VAL A 14 4.29 17.46 -0.74
N ARG A 15 4.82 17.25 -1.96
CA ARG A 15 4.08 16.61 -3.04
C ARG A 15 4.26 15.10 -2.96
N ILE A 16 3.15 14.40 -2.74
CA ILE A 16 3.20 12.96 -2.54
C ILE A 16 3.45 12.20 -3.85
N PRO A 17 4.23 11.10 -3.85
CA PRO A 17 4.42 10.27 -5.03
C PRO A 17 3.14 9.54 -5.45
N ALA A 18 3.18 8.98 -6.66
CA ALA A 18 2.10 8.18 -7.21
C ALA A 18 1.74 6.97 -6.33
N SER A 19 0.45 6.67 -6.24
CA SER A 19 -0.08 5.53 -5.49
C SER A 19 0.45 4.21 -6.06
N LYS A 20 1.27 3.53 -5.27
CA LYS A 20 1.75 2.19 -5.60
C LYS A 20 0.59 1.26 -5.93
N SER A 21 -0.45 1.28 -5.11
CA SER A 21 -1.61 0.39 -5.24
C SER A 21 -2.42 0.66 -6.50
N GLN A 22 -2.55 1.90 -6.93
CA GLN A 22 -3.21 2.23 -8.19
C GLN A 22 -2.31 1.93 -9.39
N ALA A 23 -1.00 2.25 -9.30
CA ALA A 23 -0.05 2.03 -10.37
C ALA A 23 0.02 0.56 -10.81
N HIS A 24 0.07 -0.40 -9.87
CA HIS A 24 0.04 -1.83 -10.20
C HIS A 24 -1.17 -2.19 -11.07
N ARG A 25 -2.36 -1.69 -10.73
CA ARG A 25 -3.61 -1.99 -11.43
C ARG A 25 -3.64 -1.40 -12.82
N LEU A 26 -3.25 -0.13 -12.95
CA LEU A 26 -3.22 0.54 -14.25
C LEU A 26 -2.14 -0.04 -15.16
N LEU A 27 -0.97 -0.43 -14.64
CA LEU A 27 0.06 -1.14 -15.39
C LEU A 27 -0.47 -2.47 -15.96
N ILE A 28 -1.14 -3.27 -15.14
CA ILE A 28 -1.72 -4.55 -15.56
C ILE A 28 -2.82 -4.32 -16.60
N CYS A 29 -3.74 -3.36 -16.35
CA CYS A 29 -4.78 -3.03 -17.33
C CYS A 29 -4.19 -2.53 -18.66
N ALA A 30 -3.12 -1.72 -18.62
CA ALA A 30 -2.44 -1.24 -19.81
C ALA A 30 -1.76 -2.39 -20.58
N ALA A 31 -1.05 -3.27 -19.87
CA ALA A 31 -0.35 -4.42 -20.47
C ALA A 31 -1.32 -5.42 -21.14
N LEU A 32 -2.51 -5.62 -20.54
CA LEU A 32 -3.58 -6.47 -21.08
C LEU A 32 -4.51 -5.73 -22.05
N GLY A 33 -4.17 -4.49 -22.39
CA GLY A 33 -5.00 -3.60 -23.18
C GLY A 33 -4.93 -3.82 -24.68
N ALA A 34 -5.66 -2.96 -25.42
CA ALA A 34 -5.74 -2.99 -26.88
C ALA A 34 -4.94 -1.86 -27.54
N GLN A 35 -4.40 -0.89 -26.79
CA GLN A 35 -3.72 0.29 -27.33
C GLN A 35 -2.61 0.79 -26.40
N PRO A 36 -1.59 1.46 -26.95
CA PRO A 36 -0.54 2.08 -26.13
C PRO A 36 -1.09 3.13 -25.16
N VAL A 37 -0.47 3.21 -23.98
CA VAL A 37 -0.84 4.13 -22.91
C VAL A 37 0.40 4.86 -22.40
N ALA A 38 0.32 6.17 -22.22
CA ALA A 38 1.27 6.97 -21.45
C ALA A 38 0.71 7.12 -20.02
N LEU A 39 1.32 6.41 -19.08
CA LEU A 39 0.91 6.41 -17.68
C LEU A 39 1.83 7.33 -16.89
N ARG A 40 1.30 8.50 -16.49
CA ARG A 40 2.05 9.37 -15.58
C ARG A 40 2.05 8.78 -14.17
N CYS A 41 3.26 8.53 -13.68
CA CYS A 41 3.51 7.87 -12.39
C CYS A 41 4.69 8.58 -11.70
N ASP A 42 4.39 9.65 -10.94
CA ASP A 42 5.40 10.47 -10.26
C ASP A 42 6.08 9.65 -9.14
N GLY A 43 7.31 9.21 -9.35
CA GLY A 43 8.09 8.43 -8.36
C GLY A 43 7.81 6.93 -8.42
N VAL A 44 8.43 6.26 -9.37
CA VAL A 44 8.36 4.80 -9.52
C VAL A 44 9.08 4.14 -8.33
N SER A 45 8.34 3.42 -7.49
CA SER A 45 8.88 2.65 -6.36
C SER A 45 9.41 1.29 -6.81
N ALA A 46 10.18 0.62 -5.94
CA ALA A 46 10.72 -0.71 -6.24
C ALA A 46 9.60 -1.74 -6.56
N ASP A 47 8.48 -1.67 -5.85
CA ASP A 47 7.32 -2.54 -6.12
C ASP A 47 6.66 -2.25 -7.48
N ILE A 48 6.52 -0.97 -7.86
CA ILE A 48 5.99 -0.58 -9.18
C ILE A 48 6.94 -1.07 -10.29
N ALA A 49 8.24 -0.84 -10.12
CA ALA A 49 9.27 -1.30 -11.05
C ALA A 49 9.28 -2.84 -11.19
N ALA A 50 9.05 -3.58 -10.09
CA ALA A 50 8.93 -5.04 -10.14
C ALA A 50 7.75 -5.49 -11.02
N THR A 51 6.57 -4.84 -10.89
CA THR A 51 5.43 -5.16 -11.76
C THR A 51 5.72 -4.82 -13.22
N ALA A 52 6.33 -3.66 -13.49
CA ALA A 52 6.71 -3.28 -14.86
C ALA A 52 7.66 -4.31 -15.49
N ARG A 53 8.73 -4.71 -14.76
CA ARG A 53 9.67 -5.75 -15.22
C ARG A 53 8.98 -7.09 -15.49
N CYS A 54 8.09 -7.54 -14.60
CA CYS A 54 7.35 -8.78 -14.79
C CYS A 54 6.44 -8.73 -16.03
N LEU A 55 5.76 -7.60 -16.26
CA LEU A 55 4.93 -7.39 -17.45
C LEU A 55 5.79 -7.35 -18.72
N SER A 56 6.97 -6.71 -18.67
CA SER A 56 7.91 -6.71 -19.81
C SER A 56 8.41 -8.13 -20.13
N ALA A 57 8.67 -8.95 -19.12
CA ALA A 57 9.05 -10.35 -19.31
C ALA A 57 7.91 -11.18 -19.97
N LEU A 58 6.66 -10.75 -19.84
CA LEU A 58 5.49 -11.35 -20.50
C LEU A 58 5.25 -10.79 -21.92
N GLY A 59 6.09 -9.87 -22.41
CA GLY A 59 5.99 -9.33 -23.76
C GLY A 59 5.36 -7.94 -23.86
N THR A 60 5.14 -7.24 -22.74
CA THR A 60 4.76 -5.81 -22.76
C THR A 60 6.00 -4.96 -23.00
N ASP A 61 5.96 -4.00 -23.93
CA ASP A 61 7.02 -2.99 -24.03
C ASP A 61 6.73 -1.83 -23.09
N ILE A 62 7.57 -1.66 -22.07
CA ILE A 62 7.45 -0.60 -21.07
C ILE A 62 8.75 0.21 -21.04
N THR A 63 8.66 1.51 -21.38
CA THR A 63 9.75 2.45 -21.33
C THR A 63 9.46 3.59 -20.36
N ASP A 64 10.43 3.92 -19.50
CA ASP A 64 10.37 5.08 -18.60
C ASP A 64 11.08 6.26 -19.29
N ASP A 65 10.38 7.41 -19.38
CA ASP A 65 10.95 8.63 -19.98
C ASP A 65 11.91 9.38 -19.03
N GLY A 66 12.09 8.88 -17.80
CA GLY A 66 12.87 9.52 -16.74
C GLY A 66 12.25 10.79 -16.16
N ALA A 67 11.09 11.23 -16.68
CA ALA A 67 10.33 12.39 -16.22
C ALA A 67 9.04 12.00 -15.49
N GLY A 68 8.88 10.70 -15.17
CA GLY A 68 7.76 10.15 -14.43
C GLY A 68 6.61 9.68 -15.34
N THR A 69 6.87 9.38 -16.61
CA THR A 69 5.87 8.77 -17.49
C THR A 69 6.36 7.41 -17.99
N LEU A 70 5.56 6.39 -17.74
CA LEU A 70 5.75 5.06 -18.29
C LEU A 70 4.96 4.94 -19.59
N ARG A 71 5.64 4.70 -20.70
CA ARG A 71 5.02 4.35 -21.97
C ARG A 71 4.85 2.84 -22.03
N ILE A 72 3.63 2.39 -22.25
CA ILE A 72 3.24 0.98 -22.20
C ILE A 72 2.62 0.62 -23.54
N VAL A 73 3.28 -0.30 -24.28
CA VAL A 73 2.68 -0.96 -25.43
C VAL A 73 2.19 -2.33 -24.97
N PRO A 74 0.90 -2.64 -25.13
CA PRO A 74 0.31 -3.89 -24.63
C PRO A 74 1.02 -5.14 -25.15
N ILE A 75 0.83 -6.27 -24.46
CA ILE A 75 1.27 -7.59 -24.96
C ILE A 75 0.67 -7.81 -26.35
N ALA A 76 1.54 -7.99 -27.35
CA ALA A 76 1.18 -8.24 -28.74
C ALA A 76 1.98 -9.42 -29.29
N GLY A 77 1.34 -10.25 -30.13
CA GLY A 77 1.98 -11.43 -30.71
C GLY A 77 2.11 -12.62 -29.76
N GLU A 78 3.10 -13.49 -30.05
CA GLU A 78 3.34 -14.69 -29.25
C GLU A 78 4.12 -14.34 -27.98
N MET A 79 3.62 -14.82 -26.85
CA MET A 79 4.34 -14.73 -25.57
C MET A 79 5.55 -15.68 -25.58
N PRO A 80 6.60 -15.42 -24.78
CA PRO A 80 7.72 -16.33 -24.63
C PRO A 80 7.22 -17.70 -24.12
N ALA A 81 7.86 -18.79 -24.57
CA ALA A 81 7.52 -20.15 -24.15
C ALA A 81 7.65 -20.33 -22.63
N HIS A 82 8.55 -19.57 -21.99
CA HIS A 82 8.71 -19.47 -20.55
C HIS A 82 9.19 -18.06 -20.18
N ALA A 83 8.77 -17.55 -19.03
CA ALA A 83 9.20 -16.24 -18.54
C ALA A 83 9.59 -16.28 -17.06
N ASP A 84 10.71 -15.62 -16.71
CA ASP A 84 11.15 -15.40 -15.34
C ASP A 84 10.61 -14.05 -14.84
N LEU A 85 9.79 -14.11 -13.79
CA LEU A 85 9.10 -12.94 -13.22
C LEU A 85 9.71 -12.56 -11.86
N PHE A 86 10.57 -11.55 -11.85
CA PHE A 86 11.27 -11.09 -10.66
C PHE A 86 10.40 -10.15 -9.82
N CYS A 87 9.66 -10.70 -8.88
CA CYS A 87 8.77 -9.96 -7.99
C CYS A 87 9.50 -9.18 -6.91
N GLY A 88 10.77 -9.54 -6.58
CA GLY A 88 11.43 -9.05 -5.39
C GLY A 88 10.60 -9.36 -4.14
N GLU A 89 10.35 -8.36 -3.31
CA GLU A 89 9.50 -8.47 -2.12
C GLU A 89 8.03 -8.03 -2.37
N SER A 90 7.66 -7.74 -3.62
CA SER A 90 6.34 -7.18 -3.94
C SER A 90 5.23 -8.23 -3.90
N GLY A 91 4.49 -8.27 -2.79
CA GLY A 91 3.31 -9.12 -2.65
C GLY A 91 2.18 -8.77 -3.62
N SER A 92 2.05 -7.50 -4.03
CA SER A 92 1.07 -7.08 -5.03
C SER A 92 1.43 -7.61 -6.41
N THR A 93 2.69 -7.52 -6.82
CA THR A 93 3.17 -8.05 -8.10
C THR A 93 2.84 -9.54 -8.21
N LEU A 94 3.27 -10.34 -7.23
CA LEU A 94 3.01 -11.78 -7.23
C LEU A 94 1.52 -12.11 -7.29
N ARG A 95 0.72 -11.55 -6.36
CA ARG A 95 -0.68 -11.96 -6.18
C ARG A 95 -1.61 -11.42 -7.26
N PHE A 96 -1.25 -10.32 -7.91
CA PHE A 96 -2.02 -9.82 -9.04
C PHE A 96 -1.66 -10.56 -10.32
N LEU A 97 -0.37 -10.80 -10.57
CA LEU A 97 0.06 -11.45 -11.80
C LEU A 97 -0.20 -12.96 -11.79
N LEU A 98 -0.25 -13.62 -10.64
CA LEU A 98 -0.47 -15.07 -10.59
C LEU A 98 -1.76 -15.51 -11.30
N PRO A 99 -2.97 -14.96 -11.04
CA PRO A 99 -4.14 -15.29 -11.83
C PRO A 99 -4.08 -14.73 -13.26
N VAL A 100 -3.38 -13.61 -13.49
CA VAL A 100 -3.21 -13.02 -14.83
C VAL A 100 -2.42 -13.95 -15.75
N VAL A 101 -1.31 -14.52 -15.27
CA VAL A 101 -0.53 -15.48 -16.08
C VAL A 101 -1.35 -16.74 -16.41
N GLY A 102 -2.20 -17.20 -15.48
CA GLY A 102 -3.15 -18.28 -15.74
C GLY A 102 -4.20 -17.91 -16.79
N ALA A 103 -4.71 -16.67 -16.79
CA ALA A 103 -5.64 -16.22 -17.82
C ALA A 103 -4.97 -16.05 -19.20
N LEU A 104 -3.67 -15.81 -19.23
CA LEU A 104 -2.87 -15.75 -20.45
C LEU A 104 -2.41 -17.15 -20.92
N GLY A 105 -2.51 -18.18 -20.09
CA GLY A 105 -1.95 -19.52 -20.36
C GLY A 105 -0.42 -19.53 -20.41
N ALA A 106 0.23 -18.55 -19.72
CA ALA A 106 1.67 -18.41 -19.73
C ALA A 106 2.34 -19.41 -18.77
N ASP A 107 3.51 -19.95 -19.17
CA ASP A 107 4.40 -20.74 -18.31
C ASP A 107 5.46 -19.80 -17.72
N VAL A 108 5.53 -19.72 -16.39
CA VAL A 108 6.39 -18.74 -15.72
C VAL A 108 7.02 -19.29 -14.45
N THR A 109 8.15 -18.66 -14.06
CA THR A 109 8.74 -18.80 -12.73
C THR A 109 8.76 -17.45 -12.03
N PHE A 110 8.03 -17.32 -10.92
CA PHE A 110 8.12 -16.16 -10.06
C PHE A 110 9.30 -16.30 -9.11
N HIS A 111 10.17 -15.28 -9.10
CA HIS A 111 11.29 -15.14 -8.19
C HIS A 111 10.91 -14.19 -7.05
N MET A 112 10.91 -14.69 -5.83
CA MET A 112 10.50 -13.98 -4.62
C MET A 112 11.69 -13.75 -3.71
N GLU A 113 11.72 -12.59 -3.02
CA GLU A 113 12.78 -12.21 -2.10
C GLU A 113 12.25 -11.88 -0.70
N GLY A 114 13.16 -11.72 0.24
CA GLY A 114 12.88 -11.32 1.61
C GLY A 114 11.86 -12.24 2.30
N ARG A 115 10.80 -11.66 2.85
CA ARG A 115 9.72 -12.42 3.50
C ARG A 115 8.63 -12.91 2.54
N LEU A 116 8.62 -12.47 1.28
CA LEU A 116 7.56 -12.84 0.34
C LEU A 116 7.38 -14.36 0.19
N PRO A 117 8.45 -15.19 0.15
CA PRO A 117 8.32 -16.64 0.12
C PRO A 117 7.58 -17.22 1.32
N LYS A 118 7.60 -16.58 2.47
CA LYS A 118 6.97 -17.05 3.71
C LYS A 118 5.52 -16.54 3.89
N ARG A 119 5.10 -15.57 3.09
CA ARG A 119 3.73 -15.03 3.17
C ARG A 119 2.74 -16.01 2.55
N PRO A 120 1.54 -16.15 3.14
CA PRO A 120 0.54 -17.10 2.66
C PRO A 120 0.11 -16.79 1.23
N LEU A 121 -0.14 -17.84 0.45
CA LEU A 121 -0.78 -17.79 -0.86
C LEU A 121 -2.16 -18.46 -0.84
N SER A 122 -2.36 -19.34 0.13
CA SER A 122 -3.64 -20.00 0.35
C SER A 122 -4.70 -18.98 0.86
N PRO A 123 -5.96 -19.11 0.39
CA PRO A 123 -6.49 -20.16 -0.47
C PRO A 123 -6.42 -19.87 -1.98
N LEU A 124 -5.74 -18.79 -2.41
CA LEU A 124 -5.65 -18.43 -3.84
C LEU A 124 -5.05 -19.55 -4.68
N ASP A 125 -3.97 -20.17 -4.21
CA ASP A 125 -3.28 -21.27 -4.88
C ASP A 125 -4.23 -22.48 -5.14
N ALA A 126 -5.00 -22.88 -4.14
CA ALA A 126 -5.97 -23.96 -4.26
C ALA A 126 -7.09 -23.60 -5.28
N VAL A 127 -7.60 -22.37 -5.23
CA VAL A 127 -8.63 -21.90 -6.17
C VAL A 127 -8.12 -21.88 -7.60
N LEU A 128 -6.91 -21.37 -7.84
CA LEU A 128 -6.31 -21.35 -9.18
C LEU A 128 -6.04 -22.76 -9.71
N THR A 129 -5.56 -23.65 -8.86
CA THR A 129 -5.32 -25.07 -9.24
C THR A 129 -6.62 -25.80 -9.59
N ALA A 130 -7.69 -25.56 -8.83
CA ALA A 130 -9.00 -26.15 -9.13
C ALA A 130 -9.57 -25.67 -10.48
N HIS A 131 -9.10 -24.52 -11.00
CA HIS A 131 -9.54 -23.94 -12.27
C HIS A 131 -8.52 -24.07 -13.41
N GLY A 132 -7.59 -25.02 -13.34
CA GLY A 132 -6.75 -25.42 -14.48
C GLY A 132 -5.30 -24.95 -14.43
N MET A 133 -4.87 -24.22 -13.41
CA MET A 133 -3.46 -23.89 -13.25
C MET A 133 -2.67 -25.00 -12.56
N THR A 134 -1.39 -25.08 -12.87
CA THR A 134 -0.41 -25.89 -12.14
C THR A 134 0.52 -24.97 -11.38
N LEU A 135 0.65 -25.20 -10.07
CA LEU A 135 1.48 -24.41 -9.19
C LEU A 135 2.46 -25.34 -8.44
N ARG A 136 3.75 -25.03 -8.49
CA ARG A 136 4.79 -25.77 -7.75
C ARG A 136 5.74 -24.79 -7.07
N ARG A 137 5.78 -24.83 -5.77
CA ARG A 137 6.68 -24.01 -4.98
C ARG A 137 8.00 -24.73 -4.70
N ASP A 138 9.11 -24.01 -4.85
CA ASP A 138 10.45 -24.47 -4.55
C ASP A 138 11.24 -23.34 -3.89
N GLY A 139 11.21 -23.32 -2.55
CA GLY A 139 11.86 -22.26 -1.76
C GLY A 139 11.32 -20.86 -2.09
N ALA A 140 12.17 -20.04 -2.67
CA ALA A 140 11.85 -18.68 -3.11
C ALA A 140 11.28 -18.61 -4.55
N LEU A 141 11.15 -19.75 -5.23
CA LEU A 141 10.58 -19.85 -6.56
C LEU A 141 9.13 -20.35 -6.49
N LEU A 142 8.28 -19.84 -7.38
CA LEU A 142 6.94 -20.36 -7.63
C LEU A 142 6.79 -20.57 -9.14
N HIS A 143 6.79 -21.83 -9.57
CA HIS A 143 6.48 -22.20 -10.94
C HIS A 143 4.97 -22.21 -11.13
N ALA A 144 4.49 -21.53 -12.15
CA ALA A 144 3.07 -21.41 -12.49
C ALA A 144 2.88 -21.61 -13.97
N GLY A 145 1.91 -22.45 -14.34
CA GLY A 145 1.56 -22.74 -15.72
C GLY A 145 0.13 -23.23 -15.83
N GLY A 146 -0.28 -23.65 -17.02
CA GLY A 146 -1.63 -24.08 -17.33
C GLY A 146 -2.56 -22.90 -17.66
N GLN A 147 -3.77 -23.25 -18.14
CA GLN A 147 -4.78 -22.28 -18.57
C GLN A 147 -5.88 -22.16 -17.52
N LEU A 148 -6.13 -20.95 -17.06
CA LEU A 148 -7.26 -20.68 -16.18
C LEU A 148 -8.57 -20.80 -16.97
N HIS A 149 -9.55 -21.50 -16.42
CA HIS A 149 -10.84 -21.75 -17.07
C HIS A 149 -11.95 -20.88 -16.47
N PRO A 150 -12.94 -20.45 -17.26
CA PRO A 150 -14.15 -19.83 -16.74
C PRO A 150 -14.88 -20.73 -15.73
N GLY A 151 -15.58 -20.15 -14.77
CA GLY A 151 -16.34 -20.92 -13.77
C GLY A 151 -16.64 -20.11 -12.52
N ASP A 152 -17.01 -20.83 -11.46
CA ASP A 152 -17.42 -20.26 -10.19
C ASP A 152 -16.24 -20.23 -9.21
N TYR A 153 -15.75 -19.02 -8.93
CA TYR A 153 -14.66 -18.78 -8.01
C TYR A 153 -15.19 -18.32 -6.66
N ALA A 154 -14.59 -18.76 -5.57
CA ALA A 154 -14.90 -18.30 -4.23
C ALA A 154 -13.63 -18.04 -3.43
N LEU A 155 -13.53 -16.87 -2.79
CA LEU A 155 -12.41 -16.50 -1.93
C LEU A 155 -12.91 -15.80 -0.66
N PRO A 156 -12.31 -16.07 0.51
CA PRO A 156 -12.61 -15.35 1.72
C PRO A 156 -12.11 -13.89 1.64
N GLY A 157 -12.97 -12.95 2.08
CA GLY A 157 -12.67 -11.52 2.04
C GLY A 157 -11.77 -11.02 3.17
N ASP A 158 -11.53 -11.85 4.18
CA ASP A 158 -10.76 -11.55 5.38
C ASP A 158 -9.28 -12.01 5.32
N VAL A 159 -8.86 -12.72 4.26
CA VAL A 159 -7.48 -13.17 4.09
C VAL A 159 -6.64 -12.13 3.34
N SER A 160 -7.02 -11.79 2.11
CA SER A 160 -6.29 -10.81 1.32
C SER A 160 -7.14 -10.23 0.18
N SER A 161 -7.33 -8.91 0.19
CA SER A 161 -7.94 -8.18 -0.93
C SER A 161 -7.14 -8.30 -2.24
N GLN A 162 -5.84 -8.65 -2.16
CA GLN A 162 -4.99 -8.84 -3.35
C GLN A 162 -5.40 -10.08 -4.15
N TYR A 163 -5.92 -11.12 -3.51
CA TYR A 163 -6.40 -12.33 -4.18
C TYR A 163 -7.63 -12.03 -5.04
N ILE A 164 -8.58 -11.31 -4.45
CA ILE A 164 -9.80 -10.87 -5.13
C ILE A 164 -9.44 -9.94 -6.30
N SER A 165 -8.58 -8.94 -6.05
CA SER A 165 -8.11 -7.99 -7.07
C SER A 165 -7.42 -8.69 -8.25
N GLY A 166 -6.57 -9.69 -7.98
CA GLY A 166 -5.90 -10.45 -9.02
C GLY A 166 -6.87 -11.19 -9.93
N LEU A 167 -7.87 -11.89 -9.34
CA LEU A 167 -8.92 -12.56 -10.12
C LEU A 167 -9.78 -11.56 -10.89
N LEU A 168 -10.18 -10.43 -10.30
CA LEU A 168 -10.96 -9.40 -11.01
C LEU A 168 -10.24 -8.86 -12.25
N MET A 169 -8.91 -8.79 -12.24
CA MET A 169 -8.12 -8.37 -13.41
C MET A 169 -7.92 -9.51 -14.43
N ALA A 170 -7.94 -10.77 -14.00
CA ALA A 170 -7.70 -11.92 -14.83
C ALA A 170 -8.97 -12.45 -15.55
N LEU A 171 -10.07 -12.61 -14.81
CA LEU A 171 -11.29 -13.26 -15.28
C LEU A 171 -11.93 -12.61 -16.52
N PRO A 172 -11.90 -11.29 -16.73
CA PRO A 172 -12.41 -10.67 -17.96
C PRO A 172 -11.74 -11.17 -19.25
N ARG A 173 -10.52 -11.71 -19.17
CA ARG A 173 -9.74 -12.22 -20.31
C ARG A 173 -10.15 -13.61 -20.76
N LEU A 174 -10.81 -14.39 -19.91
CA LEU A 174 -11.22 -15.76 -20.20
C LEU A 174 -12.27 -15.82 -21.32
N ALA A 175 -12.40 -16.95 -21.99
CA ALA A 175 -13.31 -17.09 -23.13
C ALA A 175 -14.81 -17.17 -22.73
N GLY A 176 -15.12 -17.43 -21.46
CA GLY A 176 -16.49 -17.61 -20.95
C GLY A 176 -16.80 -16.73 -19.76
N GLU A 177 -18.05 -16.77 -19.31
CA GLU A 177 -18.50 -16.10 -18.11
C GLU A 177 -17.94 -16.77 -16.85
N SER A 178 -17.59 -15.96 -15.86
CA SER A 178 -17.15 -16.41 -14.54
C SER A 178 -17.90 -15.67 -13.43
N THR A 179 -18.06 -16.34 -12.29
CA THR A 179 -18.48 -15.66 -11.06
C THR A 179 -17.33 -15.63 -10.06
N LEU A 180 -17.27 -14.57 -9.25
CA LEU A 180 -16.35 -14.47 -8.11
C LEU A 180 -17.15 -14.07 -6.88
N THR A 181 -17.30 -15.01 -5.95
CA THR A 181 -17.99 -14.78 -4.68
C THR A 181 -16.99 -14.52 -3.56
N VAL A 182 -17.15 -13.40 -2.89
CA VAL A 182 -16.35 -13.05 -1.71
C VAL A 182 -17.07 -13.56 -0.47
N THR A 183 -16.53 -14.59 0.16
CA THR A 183 -17.12 -15.24 1.34
C THR A 183 -16.60 -14.61 2.64
N GLY A 184 -17.30 -14.84 3.77
CA GLY A 184 -16.88 -14.36 5.08
C GLY A 184 -16.94 -12.84 5.24
N GLY A 185 -16.11 -12.31 6.15
CA GLY A 185 -15.93 -10.86 6.35
C GLY A 185 -15.22 -10.22 5.17
N LEU A 186 -15.49 -8.95 4.88
CA LEU A 186 -14.76 -8.19 3.86
C LEU A 186 -13.85 -7.18 4.55
N GLU A 187 -12.55 -7.47 4.59
CA GLU A 187 -11.53 -6.55 5.06
C GLU A 187 -10.83 -5.84 3.91
N SER A 188 -10.37 -4.61 4.17
CA SER A 188 -9.65 -3.81 3.16
C SER A 188 -10.45 -3.61 1.85
N ALA A 189 -11.75 -3.36 1.96
CA ALA A 189 -12.67 -3.16 0.83
C ALA A 189 -12.19 -2.04 -0.13
N GLY A 190 -11.53 -1.00 0.37
CA GLY A 190 -10.96 0.08 -0.43
C GLY A 190 -10.00 -0.39 -1.51
N TYR A 191 -9.19 -1.43 -1.24
CA TYR A 191 -8.29 -1.98 -2.27
C TYR A 191 -9.02 -2.74 -3.37
N ILE A 192 -10.19 -3.32 -3.08
CA ILE A 192 -11.04 -3.94 -4.11
C ILE A 192 -11.71 -2.84 -4.92
N ALA A 193 -12.21 -1.79 -4.28
CA ALA A 193 -12.79 -0.62 -4.95
C ALA A 193 -11.79 0.02 -5.93
N MET A 194 -10.52 0.18 -5.56
CA MET A 194 -9.46 0.63 -6.47
C MET A 194 -9.32 -0.28 -7.70
N THR A 195 -9.54 -1.59 -7.55
CA THR A 195 -9.50 -2.52 -8.70
C THR A 195 -10.74 -2.35 -9.58
N GLU A 196 -11.91 -2.22 -8.98
CA GLU A 196 -13.16 -1.91 -9.69
C GLU A 196 -13.03 -0.61 -10.50
N ASP A 197 -12.42 0.43 -9.92
CA ASP A 197 -12.19 1.72 -10.57
C ASP A 197 -11.19 1.62 -11.73
N ALA A 198 -10.08 0.90 -11.56
CA ALA A 198 -9.10 0.69 -12.63
C ALA A 198 -9.71 -0.09 -13.80
N LEU A 199 -10.51 -1.13 -13.51
CA LEU A 199 -11.23 -1.91 -14.52
C LEU A 199 -12.29 -1.08 -15.23
N ARG A 200 -13.07 -0.28 -14.50
CA ARG A 200 -14.06 0.63 -15.05
C ARG A 200 -13.41 1.70 -15.94
N LEU A 201 -12.28 2.29 -15.52
CA LEU A 201 -11.51 3.24 -16.32
C LEU A 201 -10.99 2.60 -17.61
N SER A 202 -10.66 1.32 -17.57
CA SER A 202 -10.23 0.55 -18.76
C SER A 202 -11.39 -0.03 -19.58
N GLY A 203 -12.64 0.34 -19.30
CA GLY A 203 -13.82 -0.10 -20.04
C GLY A 203 -14.26 -1.53 -19.75
N ILE A 204 -13.65 -2.21 -18.80
CA ILE A 204 -14.05 -3.55 -18.36
C ILE A 204 -15.32 -3.45 -17.50
N ARG A 205 -16.29 -4.29 -17.83
CA ARG A 205 -17.59 -4.32 -17.16
C ARG A 205 -17.66 -5.47 -16.17
N LEU A 206 -17.98 -5.15 -14.92
CA LEU A 206 -18.27 -6.09 -13.84
C LEU A 206 -19.72 -5.88 -13.41
N GLN A 207 -20.48 -6.96 -13.22
CA GLN A 207 -21.78 -6.90 -12.58
C GLN A 207 -21.61 -7.38 -11.14
N LYS A 208 -21.83 -6.46 -10.18
CA LYS A 208 -21.71 -6.76 -8.75
C LYS A 208 -23.09 -6.81 -8.11
N ARG A 209 -23.38 -7.90 -7.45
CA ARG A 209 -24.55 -8.06 -6.58
C ARG A 209 -24.07 -8.52 -5.22
N GLU A 210 -24.26 -7.68 -4.21
CA GLU A 210 -23.76 -7.92 -2.85
C GLU A 210 -22.25 -8.23 -2.84
N ARG A 211 -21.89 -9.50 -2.68
CA ARG A 211 -20.50 -9.98 -2.59
C ARG A 211 -20.11 -10.87 -3.77
N THR A 212 -20.94 -10.96 -4.78
CA THR A 212 -20.68 -11.75 -5.98
C THR A 212 -20.52 -10.85 -7.19
N TYR A 213 -19.45 -11.08 -7.93
CA TYR A 213 -19.18 -10.46 -9.23
C TYR A 213 -19.52 -11.47 -10.32
N THR A 214 -20.34 -11.06 -11.29
CA THR A 214 -20.53 -11.79 -12.56
C THR A 214 -19.71 -11.06 -13.62
N ILE A 215 -18.85 -11.79 -14.29
CA ILE A 215 -17.81 -11.29 -15.17
C ILE A 215 -17.92 -11.99 -16.52
N SER A 216 -18.41 -11.27 -17.52
CA SER A 216 -18.40 -11.77 -18.90
C SER A 216 -16.95 -11.83 -19.38
N GLY A 217 -16.58 -12.91 -20.01
CA GLY A 217 -15.24 -13.09 -20.60
C GLY A 217 -15.08 -12.41 -21.94
N GLY A 218 -13.90 -12.57 -22.56
CA GLY A 218 -13.56 -11.99 -23.86
C GLY A 218 -13.43 -10.46 -23.87
N GLN A 219 -13.31 -9.83 -22.70
CA GLN A 219 -13.13 -8.40 -22.59
C GLN A 219 -11.64 -8.01 -22.74
N THR A 220 -11.38 -6.89 -23.38
CA THR A 220 -10.05 -6.31 -23.54
C THR A 220 -10.04 -4.88 -22.96
N ALA A 221 -9.07 -4.61 -22.12
CA ALA A 221 -8.92 -3.29 -21.49
C ALA A 221 -8.62 -2.20 -22.55
N ARG A 222 -9.17 -1.01 -22.33
CA ARG A 222 -8.96 0.19 -23.17
C ARG A 222 -8.82 1.40 -22.27
N LEU A 223 -7.66 1.55 -21.66
CA LEU A 223 -7.35 2.77 -20.92
C LEU A 223 -7.26 3.98 -21.86
N PRO A 224 -7.55 5.20 -21.39
CA PRO A 224 -7.21 6.41 -22.10
C PRO A 224 -5.73 6.44 -22.53
N ALA A 225 -5.42 6.99 -23.71
CA ALA A 225 -4.05 7.08 -24.22
C ALA A 225 -3.09 7.80 -23.27
N GLN A 226 -3.63 8.67 -22.44
CA GLN A 226 -2.93 9.34 -21.33
C GLN A 226 -3.69 9.07 -20.04
N CYS A 227 -3.03 8.48 -19.07
CA CYS A 227 -3.54 8.21 -17.73
C CYS A 227 -2.62 8.81 -16.68
N HIS A 228 -3.16 9.13 -15.52
CA HIS A 228 -2.42 9.64 -14.38
C HIS A 228 -2.68 8.75 -13.16
N VAL A 229 -1.62 8.39 -12.45
CA VAL A 229 -1.71 7.73 -11.14
C VAL A 229 -1.85 8.81 -10.08
N GLU A 230 -2.92 8.78 -9.31
CA GLU A 230 -3.13 9.71 -8.19
C GLU A 230 -2.08 9.55 -7.08
N GLY A 231 -1.99 10.56 -6.19
CA GLY A 231 -1.08 10.51 -5.06
C GLY A 231 -1.42 9.39 -4.06
N ASP A 232 -0.41 8.86 -3.39
CA ASP A 232 -0.52 7.74 -2.48
C ASP A 232 -0.96 8.18 -1.08
N TRP A 233 -2.22 7.87 -0.70
CA TRP A 233 -2.76 8.20 0.61
C TRP A 233 -2.07 7.46 1.76
N SER A 234 -1.57 6.24 1.52
CA SER A 234 -0.80 5.50 2.52
C SER A 234 0.52 6.20 2.85
N ASN A 235 1.21 6.74 1.82
CA ASN A 235 2.46 7.48 2.00
C ASN A 235 2.20 8.91 2.53
N ALA A 236 1.10 9.54 2.11
CA ALA A 236 0.67 10.84 2.63
C ALA A 236 0.46 10.83 4.14
N ALA A 237 -0.04 9.72 4.68
CA ALA A 237 -0.36 9.57 6.09
C ALA A 237 0.83 9.87 7.01
N PHE A 238 2.07 9.57 6.60
CA PHE A 238 3.25 9.88 7.42
C PHE A 238 3.42 11.39 7.62
N PHE A 239 3.27 12.17 6.57
CA PHE A 239 3.38 13.63 6.64
C PHE A 239 2.16 14.28 7.28
N LEU A 240 0.96 13.76 7.05
CA LEU A 240 -0.26 14.22 7.71
C LEU A 240 -0.21 13.98 9.23
N CYS A 241 0.32 12.82 9.66
CA CYS A 241 0.56 12.54 11.07
C CYS A 241 1.65 13.44 11.67
N MET A 242 2.74 13.75 10.92
CA MET A 242 3.70 14.78 11.35
C MET A 242 3.02 16.13 11.53
N GLY A 243 2.10 16.51 10.64
CA GLY A 243 1.28 17.71 10.76
C GLY A 243 0.44 17.72 12.03
N ALA A 244 -0.19 16.59 12.38
CA ALA A 244 -0.96 16.44 13.62
C ALA A 244 -0.11 16.59 14.89
N LEU A 245 1.21 16.45 14.78
CA LEU A 245 2.17 16.64 15.86
C LEU A 245 2.82 18.03 15.84
N SER A 246 2.51 18.89 14.86
CA SER A 246 3.10 20.21 14.66
C SER A 246 2.09 21.34 14.80
N PRO A 247 2.32 22.35 15.65
CA PRO A 247 1.45 23.53 15.73
C PRO A 247 1.39 24.32 14.41
N ALA A 248 2.50 24.39 13.67
CA ALA A 248 2.55 25.05 12.36
C ALA A 248 1.90 24.22 11.25
N GLY A 249 1.83 22.90 11.43
CA GLY A 249 1.22 21.96 10.50
C GLY A 249 2.08 21.61 9.30
N VAL A 250 1.63 20.57 8.57
CA VAL A 250 2.20 20.10 7.31
C VAL A 250 1.10 20.05 6.25
N THR A 251 1.43 20.50 5.04
CA THR A 251 0.56 20.41 3.86
C THR A 251 1.04 19.31 2.93
N VAL A 252 0.14 18.45 2.50
CA VAL A 252 0.41 17.41 1.50
C VAL A 252 -0.38 17.73 0.24
N THR A 253 0.28 17.74 -0.92
CA THR A 253 -0.31 18.04 -2.23
C THR A 253 -0.26 16.81 -3.15
N GLY A 254 -1.05 16.84 -4.23
CA GLY A 254 -1.13 15.77 -5.22
C GLY A 254 -2.10 14.65 -4.85
N LEU A 255 -2.94 14.86 -3.83
CA LEU A 255 -3.98 13.92 -3.39
C LEU A 255 -5.30 14.20 -4.11
N ALA A 256 -5.98 13.16 -4.58
CA ALA A 256 -7.34 13.27 -5.10
C ALA A 256 -8.36 13.25 -3.95
N SER A 257 -9.26 14.23 -3.92
CA SER A 257 -10.27 14.35 -2.86
C SER A 257 -11.37 13.28 -2.96
N ASP A 258 -11.58 12.72 -4.16
CA ASP A 258 -12.55 11.67 -4.49
C ASP A 258 -11.91 10.27 -4.61
N SER A 259 -10.69 10.11 -4.12
CA SER A 259 -9.94 8.86 -4.17
C SER A 259 -10.66 7.70 -3.51
N SER A 260 -10.67 6.54 -4.17
CA SER A 260 -11.14 5.25 -3.63
C SER A 260 -10.11 4.56 -2.72
N GLN A 261 -8.91 5.13 -2.53
CA GLN A 261 -7.92 4.59 -1.64
C GLN A 261 -8.46 4.57 -0.20
N GLY A 262 -8.55 3.37 0.40
CA GLY A 262 -9.08 3.20 1.76
C GLY A 262 -8.31 4.00 2.82
N ASP A 263 -7.02 4.23 2.58
CA ASP A 263 -6.13 4.96 3.49
C ASP A 263 -6.41 6.47 3.54
N ARG A 264 -7.29 7.01 2.67
CA ARG A 264 -7.85 8.36 2.85
C ARG A 264 -8.56 8.52 4.21
N ALA A 265 -9.00 7.41 4.81
CA ALA A 265 -9.57 7.38 6.16
C ALA A 265 -8.62 7.90 7.26
N VAL A 266 -7.32 8.09 6.96
CA VAL A 266 -6.39 8.78 7.87
C VAL A 266 -6.93 10.12 8.33
N LEU A 267 -7.64 10.87 7.47
CA LEU A 267 -8.22 12.17 7.80
C LEU A 267 -9.27 12.08 8.89
N ASP A 268 -10.15 11.08 8.80
CA ASP A 268 -11.20 10.88 9.78
C ASP A 268 -10.62 10.42 11.14
N VAL A 269 -9.59 9.57 11.09
CA VAL A 269 -8.89 9.16 12.31
C VAL A 269 -8.18 10.35 12.97
N LEU A 270 -7.50 11.21 12.19
CA LEU A 270 -6.84 12.41 12.71
C LEU A 270 -7.84 13.42 13.29
N ARG A 271 -9.01 13.61 12.65
CA ARG A 271 -10.12 14.42 13.22
C ARG A 271 -10.63 13.84 14.54
N ARG A 272 -10.77 12.52 14.64
CA ARG A 272 -11.17 11.84 15.88
C ARG A 272 -10.14 12.02 16.98
N PHE A 273 -8.84 12.01 16.66
CA PHE A 273 -7.80 12.39 17.61
C PHE A 273 -7.92 13.84 18.06
N GLY A 274 -8.56 14.71 17.29
CA GLY A 274 -8.74 16.14 17.57
C GLY A 274 -7.79 17.06 16.79
N ALA A 275 -7.09 16.56 15.76
CA ALA A 275 -6.26 17.41 14.89
C ALA A 275 -7.12 18.35 14.02
N ASP A 276 -6.60 19.54 13.69
CA ASP A 276 -7.18 20.44 12.68
C ASP A 276 -6.82 19.93 11.29
N VAL A 277 -7.82 19.43 10.56
CA VAL A 277 -7.67 18.86 9.22
C VAL A 277 -8.43 19.70 8.23
N ARG A 278 -7.73 20.33 7.28
CA ARG A 278 -8.27 21.19 6.23
C ARG A 278 -7.99 20.57 4.86
N GLU A 279 -9.04 20.36 4.09
CA GLU A 279 -8.97 19.83 2.73
C GLU A 279 -9.26 20.94 1.72
N THR A 280 -8.51 20.96 0.63
CA THR A 280 -8.80 21.69 -0.60
C THR A 280 -8.92 20.67 -1.75
N GLN A 281 -9.09 21.11 -2.98
CA GLN A 281 -9.27 20.23 -4.13
C GLN A 281 -8.04 19.30 -4.34
N ASP A 282 -6.83 19.78 -4.09
CA ASP A 282 -5.56 19.10 -4.41
C ASP A 282 -4.56 19.03 -3.25
N ALA A 283 -4.97 19.49 -2.06
CA ALA A 283 -4.09 19.53 -0.90
C ALA A 283 -4.84 19.27 0.41
N VAL A 284 -4.12 18.70 1.36
CA VAL A 284 -4.56 18.52 2.75
C VAL A 284 -3.55 19.12 3.69
N THR A 285 -4.01 19.98 4.59
CA THR A 285 -3.19 20.54 5.67
C THR A 285 -3.68 20.00 7.01
N VAL A 286 -2.76 19.46 7.81
CA VAL A 286 -3.06 18.98 9.17
C VAL A 286 -2.20 19.75 10.16
N ARG A 287 -2.81 20.17 11.29
CA ARG A 287 -2.15 20.88 12.40
C ARG A 287 -2.48 20.24 13.73
N ARG A 288 -1.55 20.39 14.67
CA ARG A 288 -1.74 19.95 16.05
C ARG A 288 -2.80 20.81 16.74
N CYS A 289 -3.73 20.12 17.41
CA CYS A 289 -4.61 20.66 18.43
C CYS A 289 -4.52 19.77 19.68
N ALA A 290 -5.50 19.83 20.56
CA ALA A 290 -5.58 18.95 21.73
C ALA A 290 -5.90 17.52 21.29
N LEU A 291 -4.85 16.72 21.14
CA LEU A 291 -4.99 15.32 20.73
C LEU A 291 -5.45 14.45 21.90
N ARG A 292 -6.41 13.56 21.65
CA ARG A 292 -6.96 12.61 22.64
C ARG A 292 -6.94 11.20 22.08
N GLY A 293 -6.81 10.21 22.97
CA GLY A 293 -6.85 8.81 22.61
C GLY A 293 -8.18 8.39 21.99
N VAL A 294 -8.14 7.44 21.05
CA VAL A 294 -9.29 6.95 20.27
C VAL A 294 -9.24 5.44 20.12
N THR A 295 -10.33 4.83 19.68
CA THR A 295 -10.33 3.44 19.20
C THR A 295 -10.17 3.46 17.67
N ILE A 296 -9.20 2.69 17.13
CA ILE A 296 -8.93 2.56 15.69
C ILE A 296 -9.24 1.13 15.26
N ASP A 297 -10.15 0.99 14.31
CA ASP A 297 -10.36 -0.29 13.62
C ASP A 297 -9.30 -0.44 12.53
N ALA A 298 -8.43 -1.44 12.66
CA ALA A 298 -7.33 -1.69 11.73
C ALA A 298 -7.75 -2.48 10.48
N ALA A 299 -8.91 -3.14 10.50
CA ALA A 299 -9.34 -4.00 9.39
C ALA A 299 -9.43 -3.25 8.05
N PRO A 300 -10.02 -2.04 7.94
CA PRO A 300 -10.06 -1.29 6.68
C PRO A 300 -8.74 -0.61 6.32
N ILE A 301 -7.88 -0.26 7.29
CA ILE A 301 -6.70 0.60 7.14
C ILE A 301 -5.42 0.03 7.77
N PRO A 302 -5.09 -1.25 7.54
CA PRO A 302 -3.99 -1.92 8.23
C PRO A 302 -2.62 -1.24 8.00
N ASP A 303 -2.48 -0.54 6.88
CA ASP A 303 -1.24 0.10 6.48
C ASP A 303 -0.99 1.43 7.20
N LEU A 304 -2.00 2.02 7.79
CA LEU A 304 -1.90 3.26 8.57
C LEU A 304 -1.51 3.04 10.05
N ILE A 305 -1.66 1.82 10.56
CA ILE A 305 -1.52 1.55 11.99
C ILE A 305 -0.15 1.96 12.55
N PRO A 306 1.00 1.69 11.88
CA PRO A 306 2.30 2.11 12.42
C PRO A 306 2.38 3.62 12.68
N VAL A 307 1.98 4.44 11.73
CA VAL A 307 2.08 5.91 11.88
C VAL A 307 0.99 6.51 12.76
N LEU A 308 -0.24 5.96 12.73
CA LEU A 308 -1.31 6.39 13.66
C LEU A 308 -0.96 6.06 15.11
N SER A 309 -0.22 4.97 15.34
CA SER A 309 0.28 4.63 16.67
C SER A 309 1.33 5.62 17.19
N VAL A 310 2.04 6.31 16.31
CA VAL A 310 2.90 7.45 16.68
C VAL A 310 2.06 8.62 17.19
N VAL A 311 0.97 8.98 16.52
CA VAL A 311 0.04 10.03 16.99
C VAL A 311 -0.57 9.62 18.33
N ALA A 312 -0.98 8.35 18.45
CA ALA A 312 -1.50 7.77 19.69
C ALA A 312 -0.54 7.91 20.89
N ALA A 313 0.76 7.68 20.64
CA ALA A 313 1.78 7.79 21.67
C ALA A 313 2.00 9.23 22.20
N LEU A 314 1.46 10.24 21.50
CA LEU A 314 1.55 11.67 21.83
C LEU A 314 0.17 12.33 22.06
N ALA A 315 -0.90 11.54 22.05
CA ALA A 315 -2.25 11.97 22.38
C ALA A 315 -2.53 11.76 23.88
N ASP A 316 -3.41 12.57 24.47
CA ASP A 316 -3.79 12.42 25.87
C ASP A 316 -4.69 11.18 26.07
N GLY A 317 -4.42 10.40 27.11
CA GLY A 317 -5.14 9.17 27.42
C GLY A 317 -4.63 7.92 26.68
N GLN A 318 -5.52 6.99 26.40
CA GLN A 318 -5.21 5.70 25.74
C GLN A 318 -5.86 5.58 24.36
N THR A 319 -5.13 5.02 23.42
CA THR A 319 -5.63 4.60 22.11
C THR A 319 -5.64 3.08 22.02
N GLN A 320 -6.76 2.54 21.57
CA GLN A 320 -6.91 1.12 21.30
C GLN A 320 -6.93 0.87 19.80
N VAL A 321 -6.06 0.00 19.30
CA VAL A 321 -6.10 -0.54 17.93
C VAL A 321 -6.73 -1.91 18.01
N VAL A 322 -7.82 -2.11 17.30
CA VAL A 322 -8.60 -3.36 17.29
C VAL A 322 -8.64 -3.97 15.87
N ASN A 323 -9.06 -5.24 15.77
CA ASN A 323 -9.19 -5.97 14.50
C ASN A 323 -7.88 -5.98 13.67
N ALA A 324 -6.74 -6.12 14.32
CA ALA A 324 -5.42 -5.95 13.73
C ALA A 324 -4.64 -7.26 13.51
N ALA A 325 -5.27 -8.44 13.68
CA ALA A 325 -4.60 -9.75 13.58
C ALA A 325 -3.81 -9.93 12.26
N ARG A 326 -4.33 -9.43 11.13
CA ARG A 326 -3.67 -9.50 9.81
C ARG A 326 -2.37 -8.72 9.70
N LEU A 327 -2.12 -7.79 10.61
CA LEU A 327 -0.85 -7.04 10.64
C LEU A 327 0.35 -7.97 10.88
N ARG A 328 0.14 -9.11 11.53
CA ARG A 328 1.18 -10.14 11.76
C ARG A 328 1.66 -10.82 10.47
N LEU A 329 0.85 -10.76 9.39
CA LEU A 329 1.12 -11.42 8.10
C LEU A 329 1.67 -10.45 7.03
N LYS A 330 2.09 -9.25 7.43
CA LYS A 330 2.63 -8.22 6.54
C LYS A 330 4.14 -8.39 6.30
N GLU A 331 4.81 -7.33 5.85
CA GLU A 331 6.25 -7.28 5.60
C GLU A 331 7.07 -7.62 6.85
N SER A 332 6.60 -7.19 8.00
CA SER A 332 7.02 -7.63 9.34
C SER A 332 5.79 -8.17 10.10
N ASP A 333 5.95 -8.70 11.30
CA ASP A 333 4.85 -8.72 12.27
C ASP A 333 4.63 -7.27 12.72
N ARG A 334 3.70 -6.57 12.04
CA ARG A 334 3.51 -5.13 12.26
C ARG A 334 2.95 -4.77 13.63
N LEU A 335 2.32 -5.69 14.36
CA LEU A 335 1.94 -5.45 15.75
C LEU A 335 3.20 -5.37 16.61
N GLU A 336 4.06 -6.38 16.53
CA GLU A 336 5.30 -6.43 17.31
C GLU A 336 6.29 -5.35 16.88
N SER A 337 6.49 -5.13 15.57
CA SER A 337 7.45 -4.13 15.08
C SER A 337 6.99 -2.69 15.37
N THR A 338 5.68 -2.41 15.34
CA THR A 338 5.14 -1.10 15.78
C THR A 338 5.37 -0.90 17.27
N ALA A 339 5.08 -1.90 18.09
CA ALA A 339 5.32 -1.83 19.53
C ALA A 339 6.80 -1.69 19.87
N ALA A 340 7.67 -2.44 19.19
CA ALA A 340 9.13 -2.35 19.38
C ALA A 340 9.66 -0.96 19.01
N MET A 341 9.23 -0.40 17.87
CA MET A 341 9.55 0.95 17.44
C MET A 341 9.14 1.98 18.52
N LEU A 342 7.90 1.93 18.97
CA LEU A 342 7.39 2.89 19.95
C LEU A 342 8.08 2.77 21.31
N ARG A 343 8.34 1.56 21.79
CA ARG A 343 9.10 1.32 23.04
C ARG A 343 10.53 1.83 22.94
N ALA A 344 11.21 1.62 21.81
CA ALA A 344 12.56 2.14 21.57
C ALA A 344 12.62 3.68 21.61
N LEU A 345 11.50 4.35 21.37
CA LEU A 345 11.34 5.80 21.43
C LEU A 345 10.76 6.30 22.77
N GLY A 346 10.57 5.40 23.74
CA GLY A 346 10.13 5.74 25.11
C GLY A 346 8.61 5.77 25.28
N ALA A 347 7.82 5.24 24.34
CA ALA A 347 6.37 5.11 24.50
C ALA A 347 5.98 3.87 25.34
N GLN A 348 4.76 3.91 25.86
CA GLN A 348 4.15 2.78 26.58
C GLN A 348 3.14 2.08 25.69
N VAL A 349 3.39 0.80 25.37
CA VAL A 349 2.58 0.00 24.45
C VAL A 349 2.38 -1.41 24.98
N GLU A 350 1.15 -1.86 24.96
CA GLU A 350 0.75 -3.25 25.18
C GLU A 350 0.36 -3.87 23.84
N VAL A 351 0.84 -5.11 23.58
CA VAL A 351 0.47 -5.89 22.39
C VAL A 351 -0.53 -6.96 22.80
N HIS A 352 -1.61 -7.07 22.04
CA HIS A 352 -2.65 -8.09 22.17
C HIS A 352 -2.63 -9.01 20.94
N ASP A 353 -3.35 -10.12 20.98
CA ASP A 353 -3.39 -11.08 19.86
C ASP A 353 -3.86 -10.41 18.55
N SER A 354 -4.82 -9.50 18.64
CA SER A 354 -5.43 -8.81 17.50
C SER A 354 -5.42 -7.28 17.62
N GLY A 355 -4.44 -6.70 18.35
CA GLY A 355 -4.43 -5.25 18.53
C GLY A 355 -3.27 -4.71 19.36
N LEU A 356 -3.34 -3.41 19.65
CA LEU A 356 -2.41 -2.66 20.49
C LEU A 356 -3.19 -1.73 21.42
N THR A 357 -2.68 -1.54 22.64
CA THR A 357 -3.05 -0.41 23.48
C THR A 357 -1.85 0.51 23.64
N VAL A 358 -1.99 1.76 23.23
CA VAL A 358 -0.95 2.79 23.31
C VAL A 358 -1.35 3.83 24.34
N THR A 359 -0.53 4.02 25.36
CA THR A 359 -0.74 5.07 26.38
C THR A 359 0.05 6.30 25.98
N GLY A 360 -0.63 7.43 25.86
CA GLY A 360 -0.07 8.68 25.41
C GLY A 360 0.88 9.32 26.42
N ARG A 361 1.82 10.09 25.91
CA ARG A 361 2.82 10.85 26.67
C ARG A 361 2.94 12.26 26.09
N LYS A 362 3.38 13.22 26.91
CA LYS A 362 3.62 14.60 26.44
C LYS A 362 4.73 14.68 25.39
N VAL A 363 5.77 13.84 25.53
CA VAL A 363 6.94 13.76 24.63
C VAL A 363 7.47 12.33 24.62
N LEU A 364 8.19 11.98 23.55
CA LEU A 364 8.98 10.76 23.43
C LEU A 364 10.47 11.08 23.61
N THR A 365 11.27 10.10 24.01
CA THR A 365 12.71 10.31 24.26
C THR A 365 13.54 10.42 22.98
N GLY A 366 13.14 9.76 21.91
CA GLY A 366 14.00 9.49 20.76
C GLY A 366 14.84 8.23 20.97
N GLY A 367 15.64 7.84 19.99
CA GLY A 367 16.47 6.64 20.07
C GLY A 367 16.73 5.97 18.72
N THR A 368 17.16 4.71 18.74
CA THR A 368 17.46 3.93 17.53
C THR A 368 16.38 2.89 17.29
N VAL A 369 15.85 2.86 16.07
CA VAL A 369 14.80 1.94 15.60
C VAL A 369 15.34 1.01 14.54
N ASP A 370 15.09 -0.28 14.70
CA ASP A 370 15.22 -1.30 13.67
C ASP A 370 13.85 -1.49 13.00
N PRO A 371 13.68 -1.14 11.73
CA PRO A 371 12.40 -1.27 11.03
C PRO A 371 12.08 -2.70 10.60
N GLN A 372 12.98 -3.66 10.81
CA GLN A 372 12.80 -5.07 10.42
C GLN A 372 12.45 -5.22 8.93
N HIS A 373 13.12 -4.46 8.06
CA HIS A 373 12.88 -4.36 6.61
C HIS A 373 11.47 -3.91 6.22
N ASP A 374 10.69 -3.34 7.15
CA ASP A 374 9.36 -2.80 6.85
C ASP A 374 9.44 -1.27 6.68
N HIS A 375 9.20 -0.83 5.45
CA HIS A 375 9.21 0.58 5.07
C HIS A 375 8.23 1.43 5.89
N ARG A 376 7.09 0.87 6.31
CA ARG A 376 6.09 1.60 7.11
C ARG A 376 6.57 1.84 8.54
N ILE A 377 7.31 0.90 9.10
CA ILE A 377 7.95 1.09 10.41
C ILE A 377 9.06 2.13 10.31
N ALA A 378 9.89 2.09 9.24
CA ALA A 378 10.94 3.08 9.03
C ALA A 378 10.39 4.51 8.91
N MET A 379 9.34 4.69 8.09
CA MET A 379 8.71 6.01 7.90
C MET A 379 7.93 6.47 9.14
N ALA A 380 7.30 5.56 9.89
CA ALA A 380 6.64 5.88 11.15
C ALA A 380 7.64 6.31 12.24
N ALA A 381 8.79 5.63 12.32
CA ALA A 381 9.88 6.04 13.22
C ALA A 381 10.39 7.45 12.90
N ALA A 382 10.55 7.76 11.61
CA ALA A 382 10.93 9.12 11.16
C ALA A 382 9.88 10.16 11.54
N ALA A 383 8.58 9.83 11.38
CA ALA A 383 7.48 10.70 11.79
C ALA A 383 7.47 10.98 13.30
N ALA A 384 7.82 9.97 14.11
CA ALA A 384 7.88 10.08 15.57
C ALA A 384 8.89 11.12 16.06
N ALA A 385 9.94 11.41 15.28
CA ALA A 385 10.91 12.46 15.61
C ALA A 385 10.25 13.82 15.83
N SER A 386 9.07 14.08 15.24
CA SER A 386 8.29 15.31 15.44
C SER A 386 7.84 15.52 16.90
N GLY A 387 7.76 14.45 17.69
CA GLY A 387 7.37 14.51 19.11
C GLY A 387 8.45 14.02 20.07
N CYS A 388 9.70 13.86 19.60
CA CYS A 388 10.84 13.43 20.41
C CYS A 388 11.65 14.59 20.96
N THR A 389 12.36 14.36 22.08
CA THR A 389 13.32 15.31 22.66
C THR A 389 14.75 15.10 22.18
N ALA A 390 15.08 13.91 21.67
CA ALA A 390 16.36 13.58 21.08
C ALA A 390 16.20 12.99 19.67
N PRO A 391 17.27 12.89 18.86
CA PRO A 391 17.20 12.37 17.51
C PRO A 391 16.67 10.92 17.42
N VAL A 392 16.04 10.61 16.31
CA VAL A 392 15.62 9.24 15.95
C VAL A 392 16.52 8.72 14.85
N THR A 393 17.23 7.63 15.11
CA THR A 393 18.07 6.94 14.12
C THR A 393 17.34 5.70 13.62
N VAL A 394 17.02 5.67 12.33
CA VAL A 394 16.38 4.53 11.65
C VAL A 394 17.48 3.72 10.98
N ARG A 395 17.61 2.44 11.37
CA ARG A 395 18.48 1.47 10.68
C ARG A 395 17.85 1.05 9.38
N ASP A 396 18.66 0.52 8.45
CA ASP A 396 18.19 -0.04 7.17
C ASP A 396 17.17 0.88 6.45
N CYS A 397 17.48 2.16 6.38
CA CYS A 397 16.58 3.19 5.85
C CYS A 397 16.25 3.00 4.35
N ALA A 398 17.02 2.19 3.61
CA ALA A 398 16.76 1.88 2.20
C ALA A 398 15.49 1.05 1.99
N CYS A 399 14.95 0.41 3.03
CA CYS A 399 13.69 -0.32 2.93
C CYS A 399 12.51 0.58 2.49
N THR A 400 12.62 1.92 2.63
CA THR A 400 11.60 2.86 2.15
C THR A 400 11.46 2.88 0.63
N ASP A 401 12.49 2.49 -0.14
CA ASP A 401 12.48 2.45 -1.61
C ASP A 401 11.39 1.52 -2.15
N LYS A 402 10.95 0.59 -1.33
CA LYS A 402 9.85 -0.33 -1.64
C LYS A 402 8.56 0.39 -2.04
N SER A 403 8.25 1.52 -1.39
CA SER A 403 7.02 2.28 -1.65
C SER A 403 7.25 3.78 -1.85
N TYR A 404 8.33 4.35 -1.32
CA TYR A 404 8.59 5.78 -1.33
C TYR A 404 10.10 6.09 -1.41
N PRO A 405 10.73 5.96 -2.59
CA PRO A 405 12.18 6.16 -2.73
C PRO A 405 12.66 7.56 -2.32
N ARG A 406 11.84 8.60 -2.50
CA ARG A 406 12.18 9.98 -2.13
C ARG A 406 11.82 10.38 -0.70
N PHE A 407 11.36 9.44 0.13
CA PHE A 407 10.87 9.74 1.48
C PHE A 407 11.85 10.60 2.30
N TRP A 408 13.12 10.22 2.33
CA TRP A 408 14.14 10.93 3.12
C TRP A 408 14.43 12.32 2.58
N THR A 409 14.44 12.50 1.26
CA THR A 409 14.60 13.81 0.60
C THR A 409 13.41 14.71 0.92
N ASP A 410 12.18 14.20 0.75
CA ASP A 410 10.96 14.97 0.99
C ASP A 410 10.79 15.31 2.48
N LEU A 411 11.20 14.42 3.39
CA LEU A 411 11.25 14.70 4.83
C LEU A 411 12.25 15.80 5.15
N SER A 412 13.45 15.78 4.54
CA SER A 412 14.49 16.76 4.77
C SER A 412 14.15 18.17 4.23
N ALA A 413 13.23 18.24 3.27
CA ALA A 413 12.72 19.51 2.74
C ALA A 413 11.76 20.22 3.71
N LEU A 414 11.17 19.50 4.66
CA LEU A 414 10.37 20.09 5.72
C LEU A 414 11.26 20.79 6.74
N LYS A 415 10.87 21.99 7.15
CA LYS A 415 11.56 22.74 8.18
C LYS A 415 11.23 22.20 9.57
N THR A 416 12.22 22.10 10.44
CA THR A 416 11.99 21.85 11.86
C THR A 416 11.61 23.18 12.53
N VAL A 417 10.50 23.21 13.25
CA VAL A 417 10.10 24.36 14.04
C VAL A 417 10.77 24.23 15.42
N PRO A 418 11.46 25.26 15.92
CA PRO A 418 11.95 25.23 17.30
C PRO A 418 10.78 24.92 18.24
N ALA A 419 11.00 24.08 19.23
CA ALA A 419 10.03 23.91 20.30
C ALA A 419 9.81 25.32 20.90
N ALA A 420 8.60 25.85 20.76
CA ALA A 420 8.27 27.10 21.46
C ALA A 420 8.50 26.83 22.94
N GLU A 421 9.32 27.68 23.60
CA GLU A 421 9.36 27.71 25.05
C GLU A 421 7.91 27.80 25.51
N ASN A 422 7.52 26.87 26.39
CA ASN A 422 6.18 26.83 26.97
C ASN A 422 5.85 28.16 27.58
N THR A 423 5.25 29.06 26.83
CA THR A 423 4.51 30.19 27.42
C THR A 423 3.21 29.54 27.89
N GLU A 424 3.16 29.34 29.20
CA GLU A 424 1.98 28.95 29.95
C GLU A 424 0.83 29.84 29.50
N LEU A 425 -0.13 29.23 28.83
CA LEU A 425 -1.48 29.77 28.72
C LEU A 425 -2.18 29.33 30.00
N GLU A 426 -2.18 30.22 31.01
CA GLU A 426 -3.10 30.17 32.15
C GLU A 426 -4.58 30.16 31.71
#